data_cecae9ca52fc466f7e09b3ab94158cf3
#
_entry.id   cecae9ca52fc466f7e09b3ab94158cf3
#
_cell.length_a   1.000
_cell.length_b   1.000
_cell.length_c   1.000
_cell.angle_alpha   90.00
_cell.angle_beta   90.00
_cell.angle_gamma   90.00
#
_symmetry.space_group_name_H-M   'P 1'
#
loop_
_entity.id
_entity.type
_entity.pdbx_description
1 polymer ?
#
loop_
_entity_poly.entity_id
_entity_poly.type
_entity_poly.pdbx_seq_one_letter_code
_entity_poly.pdbx_strand_id
1 'polypeptide(L)'
;MSELPTVGRQLMSLVKPSGELELSLQDVEVQAPGEKEVLVKVEASPINPSDLGMLLAMADVSKATQSGSDGSPIVNAPIGEAVMAAMAARV
;
A
#
# COMPACT_ATOMS: atom_id res chain seq x y z
N MET A 1 -16.53 12.54 25.96
CA MET A 1 -15.47 11.72 25.35
C MET A 1 -15.88 11.35 23.93
N SER A 2 -15.05 11.65 22.98
CA SER A 2 -15.36 11.32 21.59
C SER A 2 -15.24 9.79 21.35
N GLU A 3 -16.04 9.30 20.43
CA GLU A 3 -15.94 7.90 20.04
C GLU A 3 -14.64 7.64 19.28
N LEU A 4 -14.10 6.45 19.42
CA LEU A 4 -12.96 6.03 18.63
C LEU A 4 -13.39 5.78 17.19
N PRO A 5 -12.54 6.12 16.20
CA PRO A 5 -12.88 5.82 14.82
C PRO A 5 -12.93 4.31 14.58
N THR A 6 -13.82 3.87 13.72
CA THR A 6 -13.96 2.47 13.34
C THR A 6 -13.40 2.17 11.97
N VAL A 7 -13.06 3.21 11.21
CA VAL A 7 -12.52 3.09 9.86
C VAL A 7 -11.25 3.94 9.76
N GLY A 8 -10.20 3.35 9.25
CA GLY A 8 -8.95 4.03 8.91
C GLY A 8 -8.64 3.86 7.44
N ARG A 9 -7.64 4.59 6.95
CA ARG A 9 -7.14 4.45 5.58
C ARG A 9 -5.75 3.86 5.60
N GLN A 10 -5.47 2.99 4.66
CA GLN A 10 -4.19 2.30 4.58
C GLN A 10 -3.72 2.23 3.13
N LEU A 11 -2.42 2.47 2.93
CA LEU A 11 -1.79 2.25 1.64
C LEU A 11 -1.51 0.75 1.50
N MET A 12 -2.08 0.15 0.48
CA MET A 12 -1.95 -1.28 0.21
C MET A 12 -1.05 -1.50 -0.99
N SER A 13 -0.23 -2.53 -0.92
CA SER A 13 0.66 -2.94 -1.99
C SER A 13 0.38 -4.40 -2.33
N LEU A 14 0.12 -4.68 -3.59
CA LEU A 14 -0.18 -6.02 -4.06
C LEU A 14 0.62 -6.32 -5.31
N VAL A 15 1.35 -7.43 -5.29
CA VAL A 15 2.01 -7.97 -6.48
C VAL A 15 1.07 -8.99 -7.12
N LYS A 16 0.60 -8.66 -8.32
CA LYS A 16 -0.34 -9.52 -9.03
C LYS A 16 0.38 -10.59 -9.84
N PRO A 17 -0.20 -11.78 -9.97
CA PRO A 17 0.37 -12.84 -10.82
C PRO A 17 0.52 -12.41 -12.28
N SER A 18 -0.23 -11.39 -12.72
CA SER A 18 -0.14 -10.85 -14.08
C SER A 18 1.14 -10.08 -14.36
N GLY A 19 1.95 -9.80 -13.33
CA GLY A 19 3.19 -9.06 -13.47
C GLY A 19 3.05 -7.57 -13.24
N GLU A 20 2.12 -7.18 -12.38
CA GLU A 20 1.91 -5.78 -12.02
C GLU A 20 2.01 -5.57 -10.53
N LEU A 21 2.55 -4.41 -10.14
CA LEU A 21 2.45 -3.90 -8.78
C LEU A 21 1.24 -2.96 -8.73
N GLU A 22 0.34 -3.21 -7.79
CA GLU A 22 -0.80 -2.35 -7.55
C GLU A 22 -0.67 -1.66 -6.20
N LEU A 23 -0.71 -0.35 -6.21
CA LEU A 23 -0.76 0.46 -5.00
C LEU A 23 -2.14 1.09 -4.90
N SER A 24 -2.75 1.02 -3.74
CA SER A 24 -4.08 1.59 -3.53
C SER A 24 -4.23 2.11 -2.12
N LEU A 25 -5.11 3.10 -1.95
CA LEU A 25 -5.56 3.55 -0.65
C LEU A 25 -6.89 2.88 -0.38
N GLN A 26 -6.98 2.17 0.72
CA GLN A 26 -8.18 1.43 1.08
C GLN A 26 -8.62 1.77 2.49
N ASP A 27 -9.92 1.74 2.70
CA ASP A 27 -10.47 1.84 4.03
C ASP A 27 -10.34 0.49 4.72
N VAL A 28 -9.90 0.51 5.96
CA VAL A 28 -9.74 -0.71 6.75
C VAL A 28 -10.48 -0.56 8.06
N GLU A 29 -10.98 -1.66 8.58
CA GLU A 29 -11.63 -1.67 9.86
C GLU A 29 -10.61 -1.45 10.97
N VAL A 30 -10.93 -0.53 11.88
CA VAL A 30 -10.08 -0.25 13.04
C VAL A 30 -10.66 -0.98 14.24
N GLN A 31 -9.86 -1.86 14.83
CA GLN A 31 -10.24 -2.60 16.03
C GLN A 31 -10.04 -1.74 17.26
N ALA A 32 -10.92 -1.89 18.24
CA ALA A 32 -10.72 -1.25 19.53
C ALA A 32 -9.43 -1.80 20.18
N PRO A 33 -8.64 -0.95 20.87
CA PRO A 33 -7.41 -1.44 21.49
C PRO A 33 -7.71 -2.44 22.60
N GLY A 34 -6.89 -3.48 22.68
CA GLY A 34 -6.98 -4.45 23.74
C GLY A 34 -6.37 -3.92 25.04
N GLU A 35 -6.32 -4.77 26.06
CA GLU A 35 -5.92 -4.38 27.41
C GLU A 35 -4.53 -3.75 27.48
N LYS A 36 -3.59 -4.23 26.68
CA LYS A 36 -2.21 -3.73 26.67
C LYS A 36 -1.86 -3.01 25.37
N GLU A 37 -2.87 -2.51 24.67
CA GLU A 37 -2.71 -1.84 23.40
C GLU A 37 -3.23 -0.42 23.47
N VAL A 38 -2.76 0.42 22.56
CA VAL A 38 -3.28 1.77 22.38
C VAL A 38 -3.63 1.97 20.92
N LEU A 39 -4.61 2.84 20.67
CA LEU A 39 -4.95 3.24 19.31
C LEU A 39 -4.25 4.57 19.02
N VAL A 40 -3.43 4.59 17.98
CA VAL A 40 -2.68 5.78 17.59
C VAL A 40 -3.27 6.36 16.32
N LYS A 41 -3.61 7.65 16.36
CA LYS A 41 -4.03 8.40 15.18
C LYS A 41 -2.78 9.01 14.55
N VAL A 42 -2.41 8.51 13.38
CA VAL A 42 -1.28 9.05 12.62
C VAL A 42 -1.74 10.28 11.88
N GLU A 43 -1.20 11.44 12.20
CA GLU A 43 -1.59 12.70 11.58
C GLU A 43 -0.65 13.13 10.44
N ALA A 44 0.59 12.65 10.47
CA ALA A 44 1.56 12.92 9.43
C ALA A 44 2.62 11.84 9.40
N SER A 45 3.15 11.58 8.23
CA SER A 45 4.24 10.62 8.05
C SER A 45 5.21 11.18 7.01
N PRO A 46 6.53 11.14 7.26
CA PRO A 46 7.49 11.58 6.27
C PRO A 46 7.54 10.60 5.10
N ILE A 47 7.88 11.10 3.93
CA ILE A 47 8.16 10.28 2.75
C ILE A 47 9.64 10.41 2.47
N ASN A 48 10.38 9.34 2.65
CA ASN A 48 11.82 9.32 2.44
C ASN A 48 12.14 8.58 1.13
N PRO A 49 13.29 8.86 0.49
CA PRO A 49 13.69 8.10 -0.71
C PRO A 49 13.73 6.58 -0.49
N SER A 50 14.10 6.13 0.70
CA SER A 50 14.12 4.71 1.03
C SER A 50 12.71 4.10 1.04
N ASP A 51 11.69 4.87 1.44
CA ASP A 51 10.30 4.41 1.42
C ASP A 51 9.84 4.18 -0.02
N LEU A 52 10.18 5.11 -0.91
CA LEU A 52 9.86 4.97 -2.33
C LEU A 52 10.59 3.78 -2.95
N GLY A 53 11.85 3.57 -2.58
CA GLY A 53 12.63 2.43 -3.06
C GLY A 53 12.02 1.10 -2.63
N MET A 54 11.63 0.97 -1.38
CA MET A 54 11.01 -0.25 -0.88
C MET A 54 9.66 -0.52 -1.53
N LEU A 55 8.89 0.54 -1.79
CA LEU A 55 7.54 0.41 -2.33
C LEU A 55 7.54 0.16 -3.84
N LEU A 56 8.45 0.78 -4.58
CA LEU A 56 8.42 0.85 -6.04
C LEU A 56 9.60 0.18 -6.73
N ALA A 57 10.58 -0.32 -5.99
CA ALA A 57 11.83 -0.83 -6.57
C ALA A 57 11.64 -1.96 -7.58
N MET A 58 10.55 -2.73 -7.45
CA MET A 58 10.28 -3.88 -8.30
C MET A 58 9.52 -3.51 -9.58
N ALA A 59 9.04 -2.29 -9.69
CA ALA A 59 8.14 -1.88 -10.76
C ALA A 59 8.78 -0.83 -11.67
N ASP A 60 8.38 -0.83 -12.93
CA ASP A 60 8.75 0.21 -13.88
C ASP A 60 7.75 1.36 -13.76
N VAL A 61 8.12 2.36 -12.96
CA VAL A 61 7.23 3.49 -12.67
C VAL A 61 7.01 4.39 -13.87
N SER A 62 7.90 4.33 -14.88
CA SER A 62 7.73 5.12 -16.10
C SER A 62 6.50 4.67 -16.89
N LYS A 63 6.01 3.45 -16.66
CA LYS A 63 4.84 2.87 -17.31
C LYS A 63 3.65 2.76 -16.36
N ALA A 64 3.71 3.44 -15.22
CA ALA A 64 2.62 3.40 -14.25
C ALA A 64 1.35 4.04 -14.82
N THR A 65 0.22 3.46 -14.47
CA THR A 65 -1.10 3.97 -14.82
C THR A 65 -1.88 4.26 -13.56
N GLN A 66 -2.75 5.26 -13.63
CA GLN A 66 -3.59 5.63 -12.50
C GLN A 66 -5.05 5.33 -12.82
N SER A 67 -5.75 4.79 -11.84
CA SER A 67 -7.17 4.51 -11.93
C SER A 67 -7.81 4.74 -10.56
N GLY A 68 -9.04 4.29 -10.38
CA GLY A 68 -9.78 4.51 -9.16
C GLY A 68 -10.46 5.87 -9.16
N SER A 69 -10.77 6.36 -7.98
CA SER A 69 -11.44 7.65 -7.78
C SER A 69 -10.57 8.57 -6.94
N ASP A 70 -10.96 9.84 -6.82
CA ASP A 70 -10.23 10.82 -6.01
C ASP A 70 -10.13 10.37 -4.55
N GLY A 71 -11.17 9.72 -4.03
CA GLY A 71 -11.16 9.22 -2.66
C GLY A 71 -10.48 7.88 -2.49
N SER A 72 -10.27 7.13 -3.58
CA SER A 72 -9.66 5.80 -3.55
C SER A 72 -8.78 5.60 -4.80
N PRO A 73 -7.66 6.33 -4.89
CA PRO A 73 -6.78 6.21 -6.05
C PRO A 73 -6.09 4.84 -6.11
N ILE A 74 -5.86 4.37 -7.33
CA ILE A 74 -5.16 3.12 -7.60
C ILE A 74 -4.05 3.41 -8.61
N VAL A 75 -2.86 2.91 -8.34
CA VAL A 75 -1.72 3.01 -9.26
C VAL A 75 -1.23 1.61 -9.58
N ASN A 76 -1.09 1.32 -10.87
CA ASN A 76 -0.54 0.04 -11.35
C ASN A 76 0.74 0.33 -12.14
N ALA A 77 1.76 -0.50 -11.93
CA ALA A 77 3.01 -0.40 -12.66
C ALA A 77 3.50 -1.81 -13.02
N PRO A 78 4.01 -2.03 -14.24
CA PRO A 78 4.46 -3.36 -14.63
C PRO A 78 5.73 -3.75 -13.90
N ILE A 79 5.87 -5.05 -13.62
CA ILE A 79 7.05 -5.65 -13.03
C ILE A 79 7.71 -6.48 -14.12
N GLY A 80 9.03 -6.35 -14.30
CA GLY A 80 9.76 -7.10 -15.29
C GLY A 80 9.70 -8.61 -15.04
N GLU A 81 9.77 -9.40 -16.11
CA GLU A 81 9.70 -10.86 -16.03
C GLU A 81 10.77 -11.47 -15.13
N ALA A 82 11.99 -10.95 -15.20
CA ALA A 82 13.09 -11.45 -14.37
C ALA A 82 12.82 -11.21 -12.88
N VAL A 83 12.24 -10.05 -12.55
CA VAL A 83 11.89 -9.73 -11.17
C VAL A 83 10.74 -10.62 -10.70
N MET A 84 9.74 -10.83 -11.53
CA MET A 84 8.63 -11.72 -11.21
C MET A 84 9.11 -13.15 -10.95
N ALA A 85 10.02 -13.64 -11.77
CA ALA A 85 10.60 -14.98 -11.61
C ALA A 85 11.37 -15.10 -10.29
N ALA A 86 12.12 -14.07 -9.91
CA ALA A 86 12.84 -14.06 -8.65
C ALA A 86 11.91 -14.02 -7.45
N MET A 87 10.78 -13.30 -7.57
CA MET A 87 9.79 -13.19 -6.50
C MET A 87 8.96 -14.45 -6.32
N ALA A 88 8.70 -15.18 -7.40
CA ALA A 88 7.90 -16.41 -7.35
C ALA A 88 8.50 -17.45 -6.39
N ALA A 89 9.81 -17.44 -6.21
CA ALA A 89 10.48 -18.34 -5.30
C ALA A 89 10.28 -17.99 -3.82
N ARG A 90 9.73 -16.80 -3.53
CA ARG A 90 9.57 -16.27 -2.17
C ARG A 90 8.11 -16.11 -1.73
N VAL A 91 7.22 -16.35 -2.64
CA VAL A 91 5.78 -16.18 -2.36
C VAL A 91 5.18 -17.49 -1.85
#